data_d631d08ed825f94b638cc6be60091633
#
_entry.id   d631d08ed825f94b638cc6be60091633
#
_cell.length_a   1.000
_cell.length_b   1.000
_cell.length_c   1.000
_cell.angle_alpha   90.00
_cell.angle_beta   90.00
_cell.angle_gamma   90.00
#
_symmetry.space_group_name_H-M   'P 1'
#
loop_
_entity.id
_entity.type
_entity.pdbx_description
1 polymer ?
#
loop_
_entity_poly.entity_id
_entity_poly.type
_entity_poly.pdbx_seq_one_letter_code
_entity_poly.pdbx_strand_id
1 'polypeptide(L)'
;MPFLTVAGARAHYVHRRPVPASRPPVVFIHGAGGTHQQWLYPVRDLSLSLTYALDLPGHGKSEGPGRDSITAYSDWLVAFLDALGLEQAVLVGHSMGGGIAQDVALRHPDRAAGLGLIATGARLRVTPAIFDGLRQDPEAVVRLVCDLVFGPETPPEMVRLGRRQMGAIPPDVLCGDFVACDAFDVMARLGEIGVPTLVLCGSQDVMTPVKYSTYLRDQIRGATLHLVEGAGHMVMVERPDAVLQALTTFLQQLQQSKL
;
A
#
# COMPACT_ATOMS: atom_id res chain seq x y z
N MET A 1 -0.67 -3.89 -21.53
CA MET A 1 -0.76 -3.91 -20.06
C MET A 1 -1.56 -5.14 -19.70
N PRO A 2 -1.06 -5.97 -18.79
CA PRO A 2 -1.73 -7.24 -18.49
C PRO A 2 -2.98 -7.05 -17.63
N PHE A 3 -3.95 -7.91 -17.90
CA PHE A 3 -5.13 -8.12 -17.10
C PHE A 3 -5.23 -9.59 -16.74
N LEU A 4 -5.82 -9.91 -15.62
CA LEU A 4 -6.22 -11.26 -15.26
C LEU A 4 -7.62 -11.23 -14.63
N THR A 5 -8.29 -12.38 -14.60
CA THR A 5 -9.59 -12.49 -13.96
C THR A 5 -9.41 -12.86 -12.50
N VAL A 6 -9.93 -12.03 -11.60
CA VAL A 6 -9.96 -12.24 -10.15
C VAL A 6 -11.40 -12.15 -9.66
N ALA A 7 -11.90 -13.17 -9.01
CA ALA A 7 -13.28 -13.22 -8.52
C ALA A 7 -14.33 -12.83 -9.56
N GLY A 8 -14.12 -13.20 -10.84
CA GLY A 8 -15.07 -12.97 -11.93
C GLY A 8 -14.95 -11.58 -12.60
N ALA A 9 -14.06 -10.70 -12.17
CA ALA A 9 -13.85 -9.38 -12.77
C ALA A 9 -12.40 -9.22 -13.29
N ARG A 10 -12.19 -8.31 -14.26
CA ARG A 10 -10.86 -8.02 -14.79
C ARG A 10 -10.07 -7.17 -13.81
N ALA A 11 -8.92 -7.68 -13.37
CA ALA A 11 -7.96 -6.98 -12.54
C ALA A 11 -6.77 -6.50 -13.39
N HIS A 12 -6.49 -5.21 -13.32
CA HIS A 12 -5.34 -4.61 -13.98
C HIS A 12 -4.11 -4.62 -13.07
N TYR A 13 -2.94 -4.83 -13.66
CA TYR A 13 -1.67 -4.68 -12.99
C TYR A 13 -0.56 -4.31 -13.96
N VAL A 14 0.54 -3.82 -13.44
CA VAL A 14 1.81 -3.70 -14.17
C VAL A 14 2.84 -4.61 -13.50
N HIS A 15 3.78 -5.12 -14.26
CA HIS A 15 4.82 -5.98 -13.72
C HIS A 15 6.16 -5.78 -14.44
N ARG A 16 7.23 -6.17 -13.76
CA ARG A 16 8.56 -6.32 -14.33
C ARG A 16 9.17 -7.65 -13.90
N ARG A 17 9.77 -8.34 -14.84
CA ARG A 17 10.50 -9.57 -14.58
C ARG A 17 11.99 -9.33 -14.83
N PRO A 18 12.81 -9.20 -13.77
CA PRO A 18 14.26 -9.24 -13.92
C PRO A 18 14.70 -10.66 -14.27
N VAL A 19 15.89 -10.79 -14.88
CA VAL A 19 16.49 -12.10 -15.17
C VAL A 19 17.86 -12.15 -14.48
N PRO A 20 18.14 -13.19 -13.68
CA PRO A 20 17.26 -14.23 -13.15
C PRO A 20 16.42 -13.77 -11.95
N ALA A 21 15.18 -14.22 -11.82
CA ALA A 21 14.34 -13.99 -10.65
C ALA A 21 14.63 -15.10 -9.62
N SER A 22 15.43 -14.81 -8.62
CA SER A 22 15.85 -15.77 -7.57
C SER A 22 15.19 -15.51 -6.21
N ARG A 23 14.27 -14.53 -6.11
CA ARG A 23 13.66 -14.08 -4.85
C ARG A 23 12.15 -14.15 -4.92
N PRO A 24 11.47 -14.18 -3.76
CA PRO A 24 10.01 -14.08 -3.72
C PRO A 24 9.54 -12.85 -4.51
N PRO A 25 8.44 -12.97 -5.26
CA PRO A 25 7.85 -11.83 -5.97
C PRO A 25 7.43 -10.75 -4.97
N VAL A 26 7.44 -9.50 -5.43
CA VAL A 26 6.97 -8.33 -4.66
C VAL A 26 5.67 -7.85 -5.26
N VAL A 27 4.64 -7.72 -4.43
CA VAL A 27 3.34 -7.18 -4.82
C VAL A 27 3.10 -5.86 -4.10
N PHE A 28 2.98 -4.79 -4.88
CA PHE A 28 2.72 -3.43 -4.41
C PHE A 28 1.22 -3.15 -4.40
N ILE A 29 0.73 -2.66 -3.24
CA ILE A 29 -0.68 -2.41 -2.95
C ILE A 29 -0.83 -0.92 -2.63
N HIS A 30 -1.63 -0.21 -3.42
CA HIS A 30 -1.85 1.23 -3.24
C HIS A 30 -2.75 1.55 -2.04
N GLY A 31 -2.75 2.82 -1.60
CA GLY A 31 -3.62 3.35 -0.56
C GLY A 31 -5.02 3.72 -1.07
N ALA A 32 -5.86 4.26 -0.16
CA ALA A 32 -7.19 4.75 -0.48
C ALA A 32 -7.14 5.76 -1.64
N GLY A 33 -8.05 5.61 -2.61
CA GLY A 33 -8.11 6.46 -3.80
C GLY A 33 -6.89 6.40 -4.72
N GLY A 34 -6.00 5.42 -4.53
CA GLY A 34 -4.78 5.25 -5.31
C GLY A 34 -4.93 4.33 -6.51
N THR A 35 -3.81 4.08 -7.19
CA THR A 35 -3.69 3.12 -8.30
C THR A 35 -2.26 2.58 -8.35
N HIS A 36 -2.00 1.59 -9.23
CA HIS A 36 -0.65 1.09 -9.53
C HIS A 36 0.36 2.21 -9.84
N GLN A 37 -0.10 3.39 -10.28
CA GLN A 37 0.78 4.50 -10.67
C GLN A 37 1.63 5.04 -9.51
N GLN A 38 1.21 4.84 -8.26
CA GLN A 38 2.00 5.19 -7.07
C GLN A 38 3.31 4.38 -6.98
N TRP A 39 3.38 3.24 -7.67
CA TRP A 39 4.47 2.28 -7.57
C TRP A 39 5.29 2.11 -8.86
N LEU A 40 5.07 2.95 -9.87
CA LEU A 40 5.75 2.79 -11.18
C LEU A 40 7.28 2.83 -11.05
N TYR A 41 7.81 3.69 -10.18
CA TYR A 41 9.25 3.80 -9.98
C TYR A 41 9.85 2.54 -9.34
N PRO A 42 9.38 2.07 -8.16
CA PRO A 42 9.87 0.81 -7.59
C PRO A 42 9.66 -0.40 -8.50
N VAL A 43 8.53 -0.49 -9.22
CA VAL A 43 8.29 -1.58 -10.18
C VAL A 43 9.34 -1.58 -11.29
N ARG A 44 9.70 -0.40 -11.81
CA ARG A 44 10.69 -0.28 -12.88
C ARG A 44 12.11 -0.62 -12.42
N ASP A 45 12.49 -0.17 -11.23
CA ASP A 45 13.89 -0.10 -10.82
C ASP A 45 14.31 -1.15 -9.78
N LEU A 46 13.35 -1.82 -9.12
CA LEU A 46 13.64 -2.93 -8.21
C LEU A 46 14.06 -4.17 -9.01
N SER A 47 15.38 -4.33 -9.22
CA SER A 47 15.94 -5.37 -10.11
C SER A 47 16.10 -6.75 -9.46
N LEU A 48 15.82 -6.89 -8.16
CA LEU A 48 16.11 -8.11 -7.40
C LEU A 48 15.02 -9.16 -7.42
N SER A 49 13.79 -8.78 -7.76
CA SER A 49 12.61 -9.64 -7.68
C SER A 49 11.67 -9.38 -8.85
N LEU A 50 10.82 -10.35 -9.15
CA LEU A 50 9.64 -10.15 -9.98
C LEU A 50 8.70 -9.20 -9.23
N THR A 51 8.31 -8.10 -9.84
CA THR A 51 7.48 -7.05 -9.23
C THR A 51 6.13 -6.94 -9.91
N TYR A 52 5.10 -6.72 -9.10
CA TYR A 52 3.74 -6.42 -9.54
C TYR A 52 3.23 -5.19 -8.81
N ALA A 53 2.55 -4.27 -9.50
CA ALA A 53 1.73 -3.25 -8.87
C ALA A 53 0.32 -3.35 -9.45
N LEU A 54 -0.65 -3.55 -8.58
CA LEU A 54 -2.04 -3.82 -8.94
C LEU A 54 -2.90 -2.56 -8.82
N ASP A 55 -4.03 -2.56 -9.52
CA ASP A 55 -5.18 -1.72 -9.20
C ASP A 55 -6.19 -2.55 -8.41
N LEU A 56 -6.55 -2.12 -7.20
CA LEU A 56 -7.61 -2.76 -6.41
C LEU A 56 -8.96 -2.71 -7.14
N PRO A 57 -9.96 -3.54 -6.77
CA PRO A 57 -11.30 -3.48 -7.38
C PRO A 57 -11.89 -2.07 -7.34
N GLY A 58 -12.46 -1.61 -8.46
CA GLY A 58 -13.01 -0.27 -8.59
C GLY A 58 -11.99 0.85 -8.81
N HIS A 59 -10.68 0.53 -8.82
CA HIS A 59 -9.61 1.51 -8.99
C HIS A 59 -8.92 1.40 -10.34
N GLY A 60 -8.42 2.52 -10.84
CA GLY A 60 -7.59 2.58 -12.04
C GLY A 60 -8.24 1.94 -13.25
N LYS A 61 -7.73 0.79 -13.68
CA LYS A 61 -8.25 0.01 -14.80
C LYS A 61 -8.86 -1.32 -14.38
N SER A 62 -8.91 -1.62 -13.08
CA SER A 62 -9.58 -2.79 -12.55
C SER A 62 -11.08 -2.60 -12.53
N GLU A 63 -11.79 -3.66 -12.91
CA GLU A 63 -13.25 -3.71 -12.92
C GLU A 63 -13.81 -4.13 -11.54
N GLY A 64 -15.14 -4.08 -11.43
CA GLY A 64 -15.89 -4.46 -10.25
C GLY A 64 -16.03 -3.31 -9.24
N PRO A 65 -16.87 -3.49 -8.23
CA PRO A 65 -17.06 -2.49 -7.19
C PRO A 65 -15.85 -2.45 -6.25
N GLY A 66 -15.58 -1.28 -5.65
CA GLY A 66 -14.69 -1.15 -4.50
C GLY A 66 -15.13 -2.03 -3.32
N ARG A 67 -14.37 -2.01 -2.25
CA ARG A 67 -14.70 -2.71 -1.00
C ARG A 67 -14.78 -1.69 0.12
N ASP A 68 -15.48 -2.05 1.18
CA ASP A 68 -15.68 -1.24 2.37
C ASP A 68 -15.08 -1.85 3.64
N SER A 69 -14.23 -2.86 3.47
CA SER A 69 -13.48 -3.48 4.57
C SER A 69 -12.09 -3.95 4.11
N ILE A 70 -11.10 -3.82 5.00
CA ILE A 70 -9.75 -4.33 4.77
C ILE A 70 -9.77 -5.83 4.52
N THR A 71 -10.59 -6.57 5.26
CA THR A 71 -10.76 -8.02 5.10
C THR A 71 -11.22 -8.40 3.70
N ALA A 72 -12.20 -7.68 3.12
CA ALA A 72 -12.66 -7.96 1.76
C ALA A 72 -11.61 -7.62 0.69
N TYR A 73 -10.81 -6.58 0.91
CA TYR A 73 -9.66 -6.28 0.05
C TYR A 73 -8.56 -7.35 0.20
N SER A 74 -8.28 -7.84 1.41
CA SER A 74 -7.27 -8.88 1.63
C SER A 74 -7.68 -10.22 1.02
N ASP A 75 -8.95 -10.62 1.11
CA ASP A 75 -9.49 -11.80 0.44
C ASP A 75 -9.34 -11.69 -1.09
N TRP A 76 -9.63 -10.51 -1.64
CA TRP A 76 -9.41 -10.25 -3.06
C TRP A 76 -7.92 -10.31 -3.43
N LEU A 77 -7.03 -9.79 -2.58
CA LEU A 77 -5.57 -9.87 -2.81
C LEU A 77 -5.08 -11.31 -2.82
N VAL A 78 -5.58 -12.15 -1.92
CA VAL A 78 -5.26 -13.60 -1.92
C VAL A 78 -5.70 -14.23 -3.23
N ALA A 79 -6.93 -13.96 -3.70
CA ALA A 79 -7.41 -14.45 -4.99
C ALA A 79 -6.59 -13.89 -6.18
N PHE A 80 -6.07 -12.67 -6.07
CA PHE A 80 -5.15 -12.11 -7.07
C PHE A 80 -3.82 -12.87 -7.11
N LEU A 81 -3.24 -13.24 -5.95
CA LEU A 81 -2.05 -14.07 -5.87
C LEU A 81 -2.31 -15.44 -6.51
N ASP A 82 -3.45 -16.06 -6.22
CA ASP A 82 -3.84 -17.35 -6.81
C ASP A 82 -3.94 -17.26 -8.34
N ALA A 83 -4.58 -16.22 -8.86
CA ALA A 83 -4.72 -16.00 -10.30
C ALA A 83 -3.38 -15.74 -11.00
N LEU A 84 -2.35 -15.26 -10.29
CA LEU A 84 -0.98 -15.14 -10.77
C LEU A 84 -0.16 -16.44 -10.63
N GLY A 85 -0.69 -17.47 -9.93
CA GLY A 85 0.05 -18.68 -9.58
C GLY A 85 1.15 -18.43 -8.55
N LEU A 86 0.99 -17.44 -7.67
CA LEU A 86 1.94 -17.09 -6.63
C LEU A 86 1.51 -17.73 -5.30
N GLU A 87 2.28 -18.69 -4.80
CA GLU A 87 2.03 -19.29 -3.48
C GLU A 87 2.22 -18.27 -2.37
N GLN A 88 3.28 -17.44 -2.44
CA GLN A 88 3.59 -16.39 -1.49
C GLN A 88 4.26 -15.20 -2.19
N ALA A 89 4.17 -14.02 -1.57
CA ALA A 89 4.83 -12.80 -2.04
C ALA A 89 5.29 -11.91 -0.88
N VAL A 90 6.25 -11.05 -1.13
CA VAL A 90 6.50 -9.89 -0.26
C VAL A 90 5.42 -8.86 -0.57
N LEU A 91 4.60 -8.53 0.42
CA LEU A 91 3.48 -7.61 0.28
C LEU A 91 3.93 -6.20 0.72
N VAL A 92 3.98 -5.28 -0.22
CA VAL A 92 4.38 -3.89 0.04
C VAL A 92 3.16 -3.00 -0.11
N GLY A 93 2.62 -2.54 1.02
CA GLY A 93 1.39 -1.75 1.06
C GLY A 93 1.60 -0.33 1.56
N HIS A 94 0.99 0.64 0.86
CA HIS A 94 0.93 2.03 1.28
C HIS A 94 -0.39 2.32 1.98
N SER A 95 -0.35 2.98 3.15
CA SER A 95 -1.56 3.45 3.85
C SER A 95 -2.60 2.32 4.03
N MET A 96 -3.80 2.43 3.44
CA MET A 96 -4.80 1.35 3.37
C MET A 96 -4.19 0.03 2.87
N GLY A 97 -3.36 0.08 1.83
CA GLY A 97 -2.66 -1.10 1.31
C GLY A 97 -1.75 -1.77 2.34
N GLY A 98 -1.18 -0.99 3.28
CA GLY A 98 -0.45 -1.51 4.44
C GLY A 98 -1.36 -2.23 5.43
N GLY A 99 -2.58 -1.74 5.64
CA GLY A 99 -3.62 -2.46 6.40
C GLY A 99 -3.99 -3.78 5.75
N ILE A 100 -4.18 -3.79 4.42
CA ILE A 100 -4.46 -5.01 3.63
C ILE A 100 -3.30 -6.02 3.77
N ALA A 101 -2.05 -5.58 3.67
CA ALA A 101 -0.89 -6.45 3.83
C ALA A 101 -0.79 -7.04 5.24
N GLN A 102 -1.09 -6.25 6.29
CA GLN A 102 -1.17 -6.74 7.67
C GLN A 102 -2.28 -7.78 7.85
N ASP A 103 -3.48 -7.54 7.31
CA ASP A 103 -4.59 -8.47 7.41
C ASP A 103 -4.30 -9.80 6.69
N VAL A 104 -3.66 -9.77 5.52
CA VAL A 104 -3.19 -11.00 4.86
C VAL A 104 -2.18 -11.74 5.74
N ALA A 105 -1.19 -11.07 6.32
CA ALA A 105 -0.19 -11.71 7.15
C ALA A 105 -0.78 -12.33 8.44
N LEU A 106 -1.88 -11.76 8.96
CA LEU A 106 -2.58 -12.26 10.16
C LEU A 106 -3.55 -13.40 9.86
N ARG A 107 -4.20 -13.42 8.70
CA ARG A 107 -5.23 -14.40 8.34
C ARG A 107 -4.71 -15.50 7.42
N HIS A 108 -3.70 -15.21 6.62
CA HIS A 108 -3.09 -16.08 5.63
C HIS A 108 -1.56 -16.01 5.71
N PRO A 109 -0.94 -16.35 6.86
CA PRO A 109 0.49 -16.14 7.10
C PRO A 109 1.41 -16.86 6.10
N ASP A 110 0.96 -17.95 5.51
CA ASP A 110 1.63 -18.72 4.46
C ASP A 110 1.70 -17.96 3.11
N ARG A 111 0.86 -16.94 2.91
CA ARG A 111 0.83 -16.14 1.68
C ARG A 111 1.81 -14.95 1.70
N ALA A 112 2.32 -14.57 2.86
CA ALA A 112 3.27 -13.47 3.03
C ALA A 112 4.70 -14.00 3.24
N ALA A 113 5.60 -13.68 2.32
CA ALA A 113 7.04 -13.95 2.47
C ALA A 113 7.78 -12.85 3.26
N GLY A 114 7.14 -11.71 3.44
CA GLY A 114 7.61 -10.51 4.14
C GLY A 114 6.66 -9.35 3.93
N LEU A 115 6.77 -8.30 4.75
CA LEU A 115 5.95 -7.09 4.67
C LEU A 115 6.80 -5.85 4.45
N GLY A 116 6.33 -4.96 3.56
CA GLY A 116 6.74 -3.57 3.48
C GLY A 116 5.56 -2.68 3.86
N LEU A 117 5.57 -2.11 5.05
CA LEU A 117 4.50 -1.28 5.60
C LEU A 117 4.88 0.19 5.42
N ILE A 118 4.34 0.82 4.37
CA ILE A 118 4.74 2.17 3.95
C ILE A 118 3.67 3.18 4.36
N ALA A 119 4.04 4.17 5.19
CA ALA A 119 3.14 5.25 5.61
C ALA A 119 1.77 4.71 6.05
N THR A 120 1.73 3.80 7.03
CA THR A 120 0.53 3.10 7.49
C THR A 120 0.52 2.95 9.01
N GLY A 121 -0.50 2.32 9.55
CA GLY A 121 -0.65 2.03 10.97
C GLY A 121 -1.37 0.71 11.22
N ALA A 122 -1.42 0.28 12.48
CA ALA A 122 -2.23 -0.85 12.92
C ALA A 122 -3.71 -0.50 13.12
N ARG A 123 -4.03 0.80 13.05
CA ARG A 123 -5.37 1.39 13.09
C ARG A 123 -5.37 2.65 12.25
N LEU A 124 -6.37 2.81 11.38
CA LEU A 124 -6.43 3.87 10.37
C LEU A 124 -7.72 4.69 10.52
N ARG A 125 -7.83 5.47 11.61
CA ARG A 125 -9.01 6.28 11.87
C ARG A 125 -9.20 7.40 10.85
N VAL A 126 -10.45 7.57 10.42
CA VAL A 126 -10.87 8.62 9.49
C VAL A 126 -11.82 9.59 10.20
N THR A 127 -11.63 10.89 9.98
CA THR A 127 -12.49 11.87 10.64
C THR A 127 -13.89 11.85 10.02
N PRO A 128 -14.98 12.05 10.81
CA PRO A 128 -16.34 12.09 10.28
C PRO A 128 -16.51 13.13 9.17
N ALA A 129 -15.78 14.24 9.19
CA ALA A 129 -15.81 15.28 8.18
C ALA A 129 -15.48 14.80 6.76
N ILE A 130 -14.65 13.75 6.62
CA ILE A 130 -14.37 13.14 5.31
C ILE A 130 -15.61 12.47 4.74
N PHE A 131 -16.37 11.71 5.56
CA PHE A 131 -17.59 11.04 5.12
C PHE A 131 -18.70 12.02 4.77
N ASP A 132 -18.86 13.08 5.57
CA ASP A 132 -19.83 14.14 5.31
C ASP A 132 -19.47 14.90 4.03
N GLY A 133 -18.21 15.23 3.86
CA GLY A 133 -17.69 15.90 2.68
C GLY A 133 -17.86 15.07 1.41
N LEU A 134 -17.57 13.76 1.43
CA LEU A 134 -17.76 12.88 0.25
C LEU A 134 -19.23 12.82 -0.21
N ARG A 135 -20.18 12.97 0.71
CA ARG A 135 -21.62 13.04 0.35
C ARG A 135 -22.04 14.37 -0.25
N GLN A 136 -21.37 15.48 0.11
CA GLN A 136 -21.75 16.84 -0.26
C GLN A 136 -20.92 17.41 -1.41
N ASP A 137 -19.61 17.30 -1.33
CA ASP A 137 -18.63 17.80 -2.31
C ASP A 137 -17.39 16.86 -2.35
N PRO A 138 -17.45 15.76 -3.12
CA PRO A 138 -16.32 14.84 -3.25
C PRO A 138 -15.03 15.53 -3.74
N GLU A 139 -15.16 16.53 -4.61
CA GLU A 139 -13.98 17.25 -5.13
C GLU A 139 -13.28 18.06 -4.03
N ALA A 140 -14.04 18.67 -3.11
CA ALA A 140 -13.44 19.36 -1.97
C ALA A 140 -12.69 18.40 -1.05
N VAL A 141 -13.22 17.17 -0.84
CA VAL A 141 -12.51 16.14 -0.07
C VAL A 141 -11.24 15.70 -0.77
N VAL A 142 -11.26 15.48 -2.08
CA VAL A 142 -10.06 15.16 -2.87
C VAL A 142 -9.01 16.26 -2.72
N ARG A 143 -9.41 17.53 -2.80
CA ARG A 143 -8.49 18.66 -2.58
C ARG A 143 -7.88 18.62 -1.18
N LEU A 144 -8.72 18.50 -0.15
CA LEU A 144 -8.28 18.45 1.25
C LEU A 144 -7.31 17.28 1.50
N VAL A 145 -7.66 16.08 1.08
CA VAL A 145 -6.81 14.90 1.25
C VAL A 145 -5.47 15.09 0.53
N CYS A 146 -5.49 15.57 -0.71
CA CYS A 146 -4.25 15.80 -1.46
C CYS A 146 -3.37 16.92 -0.85
N ASP A 147 -3.95 17.87 -0.13
CA ASP A 147 -3.18 18.90 0.60
C ASP A 147 -2.51 18.33 1.86
N LEU A 148 -3.04 17.24 2.41
CA LEU A 148 -2.53 16.60 3.62
C LEU A 148 -1.53 15.46 3.33
N VAL A 149 -1.69 14.74 2.20
CA VAL A 149 -0.86 13.57 1.91
C VAL A 149 0.52 13.90 1.37
N PHE A 150 0.72 15.09 0.80
CA PHE A 150 2.03 15.52 0.31
C PHE A 150 2.78 16.37 1.33
N GLY A 151 4.08 16.16 1.42
CA GLY A 151 4.97 16.97 2.26
C GLY A 151 5.12 18.40 1.73
N PRO A 152 5.57 19.34 2.59
CA PRO A 152 5.64 20.78 2.25
C PRO A 152 6.59 21.11 1.10
N GLU A 153 7.57 20.25 0.84
CA GLU A 153 8.55 20.45 -0.25
C GLU A 153 8.12 19.81 -1.57
N THR A 154 6.92 19.19 -1.62
CA THR A 154 6.45 18.50 -2.82
C THR A 154 6.11 19.50 -3.93
N PRO A 155 6.67 19.34 -5.16
CA PRO A 155 6.36 20.21 -6.27
C PRO A 155 4.85 20.33 -6.55
N PRO A 156 4.32 21.53 -6.82
CA PRO A 156 2.87 21.72 -7.05
C PRO A 156 2.29 20.88 -8.20
N GLU A 157 3.11 20.55 -9.22
CA GLU A 157 2.69 19.68 -10.31
C GLU A 157 2.36 18.26 -9.82
N MET A 158 3.13 17.75 -8.87
CA MET A 158 2.92 16.42 -8.30
C MET A 158 1.64 16.39 -7.48
N VAL A 159 1.37 17.42 -6.69
CA VAL A 159 0.10 17.58 -5.96
C VAL A 159 -1.08 17.65 -6.95
N ARG A 160 -0.95 18.44 -8.03
CA ARG A 160 -2.00 18.50 -9.09
C ARG A 160 -2.22 17.15 -9.77
N LEU A 161 -1.17 16.39 -10.01
CA LEU A 161 -1.27 15.03 -10.55
C LEU A 161 -2.02 14.10 -9.58
N GLY A 162 -1.67 14.13 -8.30
CA GLY A 162 -2.35 13.38 -7.24
C GLY A 162 -3.85 13.70 -7.18
N ARG A 163 -4.22 14.98 -7.22
CA ARG A 163 -5.63 15.41 -7.26
C ARG A 163 -6.38 14.84 -8.47
N ARG A 164 -5.77 14.87 -9.67
CA ARG A 164 -6.40 14.28 -10.87
C ARG A 164 -6.57 12.78 -10.75
N GLN A 165 -5.57 12.08 -10.20
CA GLN A 165 -5.61 10.61 -10.05
C GLN A 165 -6.66 10.20 -9.03
N MET A 166 -6.69 10.80 -7.85
CA MET A 166 -7.70 10.51 -6.82
C MET A 166 -9.11 10.95 -7.27
N GLY A 167 -9.24 12.10 -7.92
CA GLY A 167 -10.52 12.60 -8.45
C GLY A 167 -11.09 11.77 -9.61
N ALA A 168 -10.29 10.89 -10.20
CA ALA A 168 -10.77 9.94 -11.21
C ALA A 168 -11.35 8.64 -10.60
N ILE A 169 -11.20 8.45 -9.29
CA ILE A 169 -11.80 7.31 -8.58
C ILE A 169 -13.28 7.62 -8.32
N PRO A 170 -14.20 6.68 -8.60
CA PRO A 170 -15.61 6.88 -8.30
C PRO A 170 -15.83 7.24 -6.81
N PRO A 171 -16.68 8.22 -6.49
CA PRO A 171 -16.87 8.69 -5.10
C PRO A 171 -17.34 7.60 -4.13
N ASP A 172 -18.13 6.64 -4.59
CA ASP A 172 -18.57 5.48 -3.81
C ASP A 172 -17.42 4.53 -3.49
N VAL A 173 -16.50 4.32 -4.42
CA VAL A 173 -15.28 3.54 -4.20
C VAL A 173 -14.38 4.23 -3.18
N LEU A 174 -14.15 5.53 -3.35
CA LEU A 174 -13.34 6.33 -2.41
C LEU A 174 -13.96 6.35 -1.01
N CYS A 175 -15.30 6.45 -0.91
CA CYS A 175 -16.01 6.35 0.36
C CYS A 175 -15.82 4.97 1.01
N GLY A 176 -15.93 3.89 0.23
CA GLY A 176 -15.68 2.53 0.69
C GLY A 176 -14.27 2.33 1.24
N ASP A 177 -13.25 2.91 0.58
CA ASP A 177 -11.87 2.88 1.06
C ASP A 177 -11.73 3.52 2.44
N PHE A 178 -12.32 4.69 2.65
CA PHE A 178 -12.26 5.37 3.95
C PHE A 178 -13.07 4.63 5.02
N VAL A 179 -14.19 3.99 4.67
CA VAL A 179 -14.93 3.09 5.59
C VAL A 179 -14.04 1.91 5.98
N ALA A 180 -13.38 1.27 5.01
CA ALA A 180 -12.45 0.18 5.26
C ALA A 180 -11.29 0.60 6.19
N CYS A 181 -10.74 1.80 5.97
CA CYS A 181 -9.71 2.36 6.84
C CYS A 181 -10.22 2.58 8.27
N ASP A 182 -11.36 3.26 8.43
CA ASP A 182 -11.88 3.65 9.76
C ASP A 182 -12.24 2.43 10.62
N ALA A 183 -12.72 1.37 10.00
CA ALA A 183 -13.04 0.10 10.67
C ALA A 183 -11.79 -0.73 11.03
N PHE A 184 -10.63 -0.44 10.42
CA PHE A 184 -9.43 -1.25 10.61
C PHE A 184 -8.76 -1.01 11.95
N ASP A 185 -8.59 -2.08 12.74
CA ASP A 185 -7.85 -2.09 14.00
C ASP A 185 -7.30 -3.49 14.29
N VAL A 186 -5.99 -3.64 14.17
CA VAL A 186 -5.26 -4.89 14.48
C VAL A 186 -4.20 -4.68 15.55
N MET A 187 -4.29 -3.60 16.33
CA MET A 187 -3.28 -3.24 17.34
C MET A 187 -2.98 -4.38 18.31
N ALA A 188 -4.01 -5.12 18.76
CA ALA A 188 -3.85 -6.23 19.70
C ALA A 188 -3.22 -7.49 19.08
N ARG A 189 -3.13 -7.55 17.74
CA ARG A 189 -2.72 -8.75 17.00
C ARG A 189 -1.34 -8.63 16.33
N LEU A 190 -0.69 -7.48 16.40
CA LEU A 190 0.59 -7.24 15.69
C LEU A 190 1.68 -8.25 16.08
N GLY A 191 1.68 -8.73 17.33
CA GLY A 191 2.62 -9.75 17.79
C GLY A 191 2.46 -11.13 17.12
N GLU A 192 1.34 -11.38 16.42
CA GLU A 192 1.09 -12.60 15.65
C GLU A 192 1.79 -12.57 14.27
N ILE A 193 2.21 -11.38 13.79
CA ILE A 193 2.92 -11.25 12.52
C ILE A 193 4.33 -11.83 12.69
N GLY A 194 4.56 -12.99 12.06
CA GLY A 194 5.81 -13.76 12.17
C GLY A 194 6.77 -13.58 11.01
N VAL A 195 6.43 -12.79 9.99
CA VAL A 195 7.25 -12.59 8.79
C VAL A 195 8.15 -11.35 8.93
N PRO A 196 9.36 -11.34 8.30
CA PRO A 196 10.21 -10.17 8.29
C PRO A 196 9.45 -8.94 7.78
N THR A 197 9.60 -7.81 8.48
CA THR A 197 8.82 -6.60 8.22
C THR A 197 9.71 -5.37 8.15
N LEU A 198 9.62 -4.64 7.03
CA LEU A 198 10.12 -3.29 6.87
C LEU A 198 8.95 -2.32 7.12
N VAL A 199 9.13 -1.38 8.05
CA VAL A 199 8.25 -0.23 8.23
C VAL A 199 8.96 1.00 7.68
N LEU A 200 8.26 1.83 6.89
CA LEU A 200 8.84 3.03 6.30
C LEU A 200 7.82 4.16 6.31
N CYS A 201 8.23 5.38 6.69
CA CYS A 201 7.37 6.56 6.64
C CYS A 201 8.17 7.83 6.37
N GLY A 202 7.48 8.87 5.91
CA GLY A 202 8.02 10.22 5.82
C GLY A 202 8.04 10.91 7.19
N SER A 203 9.06 11.76 7.44
CA SER A 203 9.15 12.50 8.71
C SER A 203 8.10 13.61 8.82
N GLN A 204 7.49 14.03 7.70
CA GLN A 204 6.44 15.05 7.61
C GLN A 204 5.06 14.45 7.35
N ASP A 205 4.88 13.13 7.53
CA ASP A 205 3.58 12.49 7.35
C ASP A 205 2.61 12.90 8.46
N VAL A 206 1.56 13.64 8.09
CA VAL A 206 0.50 14.10 9.00
C VAL A 206 -0.72 13.16 9.00
N MET A 207 -0.85 12.28 7.99
CA MET A 207 -1.96 11.31 7.90
C MET A 207 -1.73 10.09 8.79
N THR A 208 -0.53 9.52 8.71
CA THR A 208 -0.07 8.44 9.58
C THR A 208 1.27 8.83 10.22
N PRO A 209 1.24 9.73 11.23
CA PRO A 209 2.43 10.28 11.83
C PRO A 209 3.45 9.23 12.29
N VAL A 210 4.73 9.59 12.35
CA VAL A 210 5.87 8.72 12.69
C VAL A 210 5.59 7.79 13.87
N LYS A 211 4.81 8.24 14.87
CA LYS A 211 4.41 7.42 16.02
C LYS A 211 3.67 6.12 15.63
N TYR A 212 2.95 6.10 14.48
CA TYR A 212 2.26 4.90 13.99
C TYR A 212 3.27 3.87 13.49
N SER A 213 4.26 4.33 12.73
CA SER A 213 5.36 3.49 12.25
C SER A 213 6.26 3.01 13.38
N THR A 214 6.53 3.87 14.37
CA THR A 214 7.25 3.47 15.60
C THR A 214 6.49 2.37 16.33
N TYR A 215 5.17 2.51 16.48
CA TYR A 215 4.33 1.50 17.11
C TYR A 215 4.36 0.16 16.35
N LEU A 216 4.25 0.16 15.02
CA LEU A 216 4.38 -1.05 14.20
C LEU A 216 5.72 -1.74 14.43
N ARG A 217 6.85 -0.98 14.38
CA ARG A 217 8.19 -1.51 14.64
C ARG A 217 8.31 -2.13 16.03
N ASP A 218 7.71 -1.52 17.04
CA ASP A 218 7.83 -1.96 18.42
C ASP A 218 6.98 -3.20 18.73
N GLN A 219 5.84 -3.38 18.02
CA GLN A 219 4.92 -4.48 18.26
C GLN A 219 5.14 -5.69 17.34
N ILE A 220 5.70 -5.51 16.15
CA ILE A 220 6.02 -6.61 15.23
C ILE A 220 7.45 -7.07 15.49
N ARG A 221 7.61 -8.32 15.93
CA ARG A 221 8.93 -8.86 16.28
C ARG A 221 9.88 -8.86 15.10
N GLY A 222 11.04 -8.23 15.27
CA GLY A 222 12.08 -8.15 14.24
C GLY A 222 11.79 -7.13 13.13
N ALA A 223 10.75 -6.32 13.26
CA ALA A 223 10.50 -5.23 12.32
C ALA A 223 11.59 -4.15 12.39
N THR A 224 11.95 -3.61 11.23
CA THR A 224 12.88 -2.48 11.10
C THR A 224 12.12 -1.23 10.69
N LEU A 225 12.54 -0.05 11.17
CA LEU A 225 11.95 1.24 10.79
C LEU A 225 12.96 2.05 9.97
N HIS A 226 12.51 2.53 8.82
CA HIS A 226 13.23 3.49 7.99
C HIS A 226 12.45 4.79 7.89
N LEU A 227 13.00 5.88 8.44
CA LEU A 227 12.41 7.22 8.39
C LEU A 227 13.03 7.99 7.21
N VAL A 228 12.17 8.55 6.35
CA VAL A 228 12.58 9.33 5.19
C VAL A 228 12.38 10.82 5.47
N GLU A 229 13.48 11.55 5.63
CA GLU A 229 13.43 12.96 5.97
C GLU A 229 12.78 13.82 4.89
N GLY A 230 11.98 14.80 5.31
CA GLY A 230 11.33 15.79 4.46
C GLY A 230 10.23 15.25 3.55
N ALA A 231 9.84 13.96 3.69
CA ALA A 231 8.74 13.38 2.94
C ALA A 231 7.43 13.39 3.75
N GLY A 232 6.31 13.55 3.06
CA GLY A 232 4.97 13.39 3.60
C GLY A 232 4.47 11.94 3.52
N HIS A 233 3.15 11.80 3.41
CA HIS A 233 2.47 10.51 3.34
C HIS A 233 2.75 9.77 2.01
N MET A 234 2.92 10.51 0.90
CA MET A 234 3.20 9.93 -0.41
C MET A 234 4.70 9.67 -0.63
N VAL A 235 5.38 9.17 0.41
CA VAL A 235 6.84 9.00 0.47
C VAL A 235 7.44 8.29 -0.75
N MET A 236 6.72 7.29 -1.32
CA MET A 236 7.17 6.53 -2.50
C MET A 236 7.15 7.36 -3.79
N VAL A 237 6.41 8.46 -3.81
CA VAL A 237 6.32 9.41 -4.91
C VAL A 237 7.25 10.61 -4.66
N GLU A 238 7.35 11.04 -3.42
CA GLU A 238 8.14 12.22 -3.01
C GLU A 238 9.64 11.94 -2.95
N ARG A 239 10.02 10.75 -2.50
CA ARG A 239 11.42 10.33 -2.32
C ARG A 239 11.63 8.90 -2.85
N PRO A 240 11.40 8.65 -4.16
CA PRO A 240 11.40 7.30 -4.73
C PRO A 240 12.72 6.55 -4.56
N ASP A 241 13.86 7.25 -4.63
CA ASP A 241 15.18 6.63 -4.45
C ASP A 241 15.39 6.09 -3.04
N ALA A 242 14.95 6.82 -2.00
CA ALA A 242 15.05 6.38 -0.61
C ALA A 242 14.20 5.13 -0.37
N VAL A 243 12.98 5.11 -0.92
CA VAL A 243 12.08 3.94 -0.83
C VAL A 243 12.66 2.74 -1.57
N LEU A 244 13.20 2.95 -2.78
CA LEU A 244 13.85 1.89 -3.56
C LEU A 244 15.05 1.30 -2.82
N GLN A 245 15.89 2.14 -2.22
CA GLN A 245 17.05 1.72 -1.44
C GLN A 245 16.64 0.89 -0.21
N ALA A 246 15.64 1.36 0.56
CA ALA A 246 15.13 0.64 1.73
C ALA A 246 14.55 -0.74 1.35
N LEU A 247 13.73 -0.80 0.29
CA LEU A 247 13.18 -2.06 -0.23
C LEU A 247 14.28 -3.00 -0.74
N THR A 248 15.29 -2.47 -1.43
CA THR A 248 16.42 -3.26 -1.91
C THR A 248 17.17 -3.90 -0.76
N THR A 249 17.52 -3.14 0.26
CA THR A 249 18.20 -3.62 1.48
C THR A 249 17.36 -4.69 2.18
N PHE A 250 16.06 -4.43 2.36
CA PHE A 250 15.14 -5.38 2.97
C PHE A 250 15.09 -6.72 2.21
N LEU A 251 14.95 -6.70 0.90
CA LEU A 251 14.92 -7.91 0.07
C LEU A 251 16.26 -8.66 0.10
N GLN A 252 17.39 -7.98 0.27
CA GLN A 252 18.71 -8.62 0.46
C GLN A 252 18.78 -9.38 1.77
N GLN A 253 18.26 -8.82 2.86
CA GLN A 253 18.21 -9.44 4.18
C GLN A 253 17.30 -10.68 4.22
N LEU A 254 16.15 -10.65 3.51
CA LEU A 254 15.25 -11.81 3.41
C LEU A 254 15.91 -13.06 2.83
N GLN A 255 16.92 -12.89 1.99
CA GLN A 255 17.65 -14.03 1.41
C GLN A 255 18.65 -14.65 2.40
N GLN A 256 19.26 -13.82 3.23
CA GLN A 256 20.27 -14.29 4.20
C GLN A 256 19.66 -15.10 5.35
N SER A 257 18.39 -14.80 5.69
CA SER A 257 17.67 -15.49 6.78
C SER A 257 17.13 -16.88 6.40
N LYS A 258 17.23 -17.29 5.13
CA LYS A 258 16.80 -18.61 4.61
C LYS A 258 17.96 -19.57 4.33
N LEU A 259 19.19 -19.14 4.54
CA LEU A 259 20.44 -19.93 4.49
C LEU A 259 20.90 -20.32 5.89
#